data_07cd4f746b951051a424c87e34906988
#
_entry.id   07cd4f746b951051a424c87e34906988
#
_cell.length_a   1.000
_cell.length_b   1.000
_cell.length_c   1.000
_cell.angle_alpha   90.00
_cell.angle_beta   90.00
_cell.angle_gamma   90.00
#
_symmetry.space_group_name_H-M   'P 1'
#
loop_
_entity.id
_entity.type
_entity.pdbx_description
1 polymer ?
#
loop_
_entity_poly.entity_id
_entity_poly.type
_entity_poly.pdbx_seq_one_letter_code
_entity_poly.pdbx_strand_id
1 'polypeptide(L)'
;MYPVTRMSMRLLTACAVSAAIVLASPFMGQLQSLLRSAVSTRAYVLLLGTVVIGSIAAAIGGAFLRTSGHRPRRIALMAAALGIGLAYTSAMSTGDPAIDAVERVHFIQYGLIAVLFYRVWRFAGDPSTVVLPLLCGFIVGTLDEWLQWFIPYRVGEMHDVFLNLTALACGVLFGIALEPPPAWSWRVADGARSRLGIAGAMVVLVFAGFVNSVHLGYVHDVDGIGRFQSQHTIDALNTLQAERAVRWRTDPPVGIRRLSREDQYLDEALWHVRERNRRWDAGDVDAAWHENLILERFFVPVLDSRTYASPNGTRWPPEHRADAQSRLAAAPAPYVSDAAPRTIYAWPKPVYWSGVAAAAGALLALSWLAMR
;
A
#
# COMPACT_ATOMS: atom_id res chain seq x y z
N MET A 1 -28.18 29.70 -3.76
CA MET A 1 -26.74 29.83 -4.03
C MET A 1 -25.99 29.59 -2.73
N TYR A 2 -25.31 28.46 -2.54
CA TYR A 2 -24.47 28.26 -1.35
C TYR A 2 -23.26 29.21 -1.44
N PRO A 3 -22.92 29.95 -0.40
CA PRO A 3 -21.82 30.88 -0.48
C PRO A 3 -20.52 30.12 -0.75
N VAL A 4 -19.80 30.53 -1.78
CA VAL A 4 -18.50 29.98 -2.24
C VAL A 4 -17.54 29.80 -1.04
N THR A 5 -17.59 30.70 -0.07
CA THR A 5 -16.82 30.65 1.18
C THR A 5 -17.01 29.39 2.01
N ARG A 6 -18.25 28.85 2.11
CA ARG A 6 -18.51 27.63 2.91
C ARG A 6 -18.00 26.37 2.21
N MET A 7 -18.04 26.30 0.89
CA MET A 7 -17.46 25.19 0.13
C MET A 7 -15.94 25.20 0.24
N SER A 8 -15.31 26.36 0.09
CA SER A 8 -13.86 26.52 0.24
C SER A 8 -13.36 26.13 1.64
N MET A 9 -14.08 26.51 2.69
CA MET A 9 -13.73 26.11 4.09
C MET A 9 -13.84 24.61 4.30
N ARG A 10 -14.86 23.93 3.74
CA ARG A 10 -14.99 22.47 3.85
C ARG A 10 -13.87 21.74 3.09
N LEU A 11 -13.53 22.22 1.90
CA LEU A 11 -12.43 21.67 1.13
C LEU A 11 -11.10 21.86 1.86
N LEU A 12 -10.85 23.04 2.40
CA LEU A 12 -9.66 23.30 3.21
C LEU A 12 -9.59 22.38 4.43
N THR A 13 -10.70 22.19 5.13
CA THR A 13 -10.76 21.25 6.27
C THR A 13 -10.46 19.82 5.84
N ALA A 14 -11.06 19.35 4.74
CA ALA A 14 -10.81 18.00 4.21
C ALA A 14 -9.33 17.83 3.83
N CYS A 15 -8.74 18.79 3.12
CA CYS A 15 -7.33 18.77 2.75
C CYS A 15 -6.40 18.85 3.97
N ALA A 16 -6.70 19.70 4.96
CA ALA A 16 -5.88 19.84 6.17
C ALA A 16 -5.88 18.56 7.02
N VAL A 17 -7.05 17.93 7.21
CA VAL A 17 -7.15 16.64 7.92
C VAL A 17 -6.44 15.53 7.14
N SER A 18 -6.62 15.47 5.83
CA SER A 18 -5.90 14.51 4.97
C SER A 18 -4.39 14.68 5.08
N ALA A 19 -3.90 15.91 4.97
CA ALA A 19 -2.48 16.22 5.12
C ALA A 19 -1.96 15.83 6.52
N ALA A 20 -2.73 16.10 7.58
CA ALA A 20 -2.35 15.72 8.94
C ALA A 20 -2.23 14.19 9.09
N ILE A 21 -3.14 13.41 8.50
CA ILE A 21 -3.09 11.94 8.53
C ILE A 21 -1.85 11.44 7.79
N VAL A 22 -1.59 11.91 6.57
CA VAL A 22 -0.43 11.50 5.77
C VAL A 22 0.88 11.90 6.47
N LEU A 23 0.98 13.14 6.98
CA LEU A 23 2.19 13.61 7.67
C LEU A 23 2.39 12.97 9.06
N ALA A 24 1.35 12.40 9.67
CA ALA A 24 1.47 11.64 10.91
C ALA A 24 2.01 10.20 10.68
N SER A 25 1.97 9.70 9.46
CA SER A 25 2.36 8.31 9.12
C SER A 25 3.75 7.90 9.64
N PRO A 26 4.82 8.73 9.59
CA PRO A 26 6.12 8.40 10.17
C PRO A 26 6.07 8.13 11.68
N PHE A 27 5.25 8.90 12.40
CA PHE A 27 5.15 8.81 13.86
C PHE A 27 4.26 7.64 14.30
N MET A 28 3.30 7.23 13.46
CA MET A 28 2.39 6.13 13.78
C MET A 28 3.12 4.80 13.94
N GLY A 29 4.13 4.52 13.11
CA GLY A 29 4.97 3.33 13.27
C GLY A 29 5.72 3.29 14.59
N GLN A 30 6.27 4.43 15.03
CA GLN A 30 6.95 4.56 16.31
C GLN A 30 5.97 4.41 17.48
N LEU A 31 4.81 5.07 17.40
CA LEU A 31 3.75 4.96 18.41
C LEU A 31 3.26 3.51 18.56
N GLN A 32 3.03 2.82 17.44
CA GLN A 32 2.65 1.39 17.46
C GLN A 32 3.72 0.52 18.12
N SER A 33 5.00 0.75 17.79
CA SER A 33 6.12 0.03 18.41
C SER A 33 6.19 0.27 19.92
N LEU A 34 6.04 1.51 20.37
CA LEU A 34 6.01 1.87 21.79
C LEU A 34 4.82 1.22 22.52
N LEU A 35 3.63 1.28 21.93
CA LEU A 35 2.44 0.65 22.52
C LEU A 35 2.60 -0.87 22.61
N ARG A 36 3.10 -1.52 21.57
CA ARG A 36 3.33 -2.98 21.57
C ARG A 36 4.38 -3.42 22.58
N SER A 37 5.38 -2.57 22.88
CA SER A 37 6.38 -2.87 23.92
C SER A 37 5.87 -2.59 25.33
N ALA A 38 4.91 -1.67 25.50
CA ALA A 38 4.40 -1.22 26.80
C ALA A 38 3.24 -2.10 27.31
N VAL A 39 2.47 -2.75 26.44
CA VAL A 39 1.30 -3.54 26.83
C VAL A 39 1.30 -4.93 26.19
N SER A 40 0.54 -5.86 26.78
CA SER A 40 0.37 -7.20 26.16
C SER A 40 -0.36 -7.09 24.82
N THR A 41 -0.11 -8.05 23.91
CA THR A 41 -0.78 -8.12 22.59
C THR A 41 -2.31 -8.07 22.74
N ARG A 42 -2.86 -8.76 23.75
CA ARG A 42 -4.30 -8.74 24.05
C ARG A 42 -4.79 -7.34 24.41
N ALA A 43 -4.07 -6.63 25.27
CA ALA A 43 -4.43 -5.25 25.68
C ALA A 43 -4.32 -4.28 24.50
N TYR A 44 -3.32 -4.44 23.64
CA TYR A 44 -3.16 -3.66 22.41
C TYR A 44 -4.35 -3.84 21.45
N VAL A 45 -4.73 -5.08 21.17
CA VAL A 45 -5.89 -5.40 20.30
C VAL A 45 -7.19 -4.85 20.89
N LEU A 46 -7.40 -4.98 22.20
CA LEU A 46 -8.57 -4.44 22.88
C LEU A 46 -8.61 -2.90 22.82
N LEU A 47 -7.48 -2.23 22.99
CA LEU A 47 -7.37 -0.77 22.87
C LEU A 47 -7.79 -0.29 21.49
N LEU A 48 -7.19 -0.86 20.42
CA LEU A 48 -7.54 -0.49 19.05
C LEU A 48 -9.00 -0.84 18.70
N GLY A 49 -9.47 -2.01 19.12
CA GLY A 49 -10.87 -2.43 18.96
C GLY A 49 -11.84 -1.44 19.63
N THR A 50 -11.51 -0.97 20.83
CA THR A 50 -12.32 0.03 21.55
C THR A 50 -12.36 1.35 20.79
N VAL A 51 -11.24 1.81 20.24
CA VAL A 51 -11.18 3.03 19.41
C VAL A 51 -12.07 2.88 18.18
N VAL A 52 -11.99 1.76 17.47
CA VAL A 52 -12.79 1.49 16.26
C VAL A 52 -14.28 1.44 16.61
N ILE A 53 -14.67 0.60 17.57
CA ILE A 53 -16.08 0.43 17.97
C ILE A 53 -16.64 1.74 18.54
N GLY A 54 -15.88 2.43 19.39
CA GLY A 54 -16.27 3.71 19.97
C GLY A 54 -16.48 4.80 18.91
N SER A 55 -15.62 4.86 17.90
CA SER A 55 -15.75 5.80 16.78
C SER A 55 -17.00 5.51 15.95
N ILE A 56 -17.27 4.24 15.64
CA ILE A 56 -18.48 3.81 14.92
C ILE A 56 -19.74 4.13 15.74
N ALA A 57 -19.76 3.79 17.02
CA ALA A 57 -20.88 4.04 17.91
C ALA A 57 -21.17 5.55 18.06
N ALA A 58 -20.13 6.38 18.22
CA ALA A 58 -20.25 7.82 18.28
C ALA A 58 -20.81 8.41 16.97
N ALA A 59 -20.35 7.90 15.82
CA ALA A 59 -20.84 8.32 14.51
C ALA A 59 -22.32 7.93 14.30
N ILE A 60 -22.71 6.70 14.65
CA ILE A 60 -24.10 6.23 14.58
C ILE A 60 -24.98 7.02 15.54
N GLY A 61 -24.58 7.17 16.80
CA GLY A 61 -25.30 7.94 17.81
C GLY A 61 -25.52 9.39 17.36
N GLY A 62 -24.46 10.05 16.89
CA GLY A 62 -24.54 11.39 16.31
C GLY A 62 -25.47 11.51 15.10
N ALA A 63 -25.57 10.44 14.28
CA ALA A 63 -26.53 10.36 13.18
C ALA A 63 -27.98 10.32 13.68
N PHE A 64 -28.28 9.47 14.65
CA PHE A 64 -29.63 9.32 15.21
C PHE A 64 -30.11 10.58 15.93
N LEU A 65 -29.24 11.27 16.67
CA LEU A 65 -29.55 12.48 17.41
C LEU A 65 -29.88 13.69 16.49
N ARG A 66 -29.30 13.72 15.28
CA ARG A 66 -29.41 14.87 14.37
C ARG A 66 -30.48 14.73 13.29
N THR A 67 -31.16 13.57 13.18
CA THR A 67 -31.96 13.31 12.00
C THR A 67 -33.29 12.60 12.33
N SER A 68 -34.40 13.22 11.91
CA SER A 68 -35.75 12.73 12.11
C SER A 68 -36.41 12.04 10.89
N GLY A 69 -35.75 12.08 9.68
CA GLY A 69 -36.34 11.59 8.43
C GLY A 69 -35.69 10.35 7.83
N HIS A 70 -36.46 9.54 7.09
CA HIS A 70 -36.00 8.39 6.28
C HIS A 70 -35.11 7.37 7.01
N ARG A 71 -35.39 7.09 8.27
CA ARG A 71 -34.63 6.17 9.15
C ARG A 71 -34.29 4.82 8.51
N PRO A 72 -35.21 4.08 7.84
CA PRO A 72 -34.88 2.75 7.30
C PRO A 72 -33.78 2.78 6.25
N ARG A 73 -33.83 3.74 5.31
CA ARG A 73 -32.80 3.89 4.27
C ARG A 73 -31.44 4.24 4.86
N ARG A 74 -31.37 5.08 5.87
CA ARG A 74 -30.15 5.46 6.57
C ARG A 74 -29.53 4.29 7.30
N ILE A 75 -30.34 3.53 8.04
CA ILE A 75 -29.90 2.30 8.72
C ILE A 75 -29.38 1.31 7.70
N ALA A 76 -30.06 1.10 6.58
CA ALA A 76 -29.61 0.19 5.53
C ALA A 76 -28.26 0.60 4.94
N LEU A 77 -28.04 1.89 4.67
CA LEU A 77 -26.76 2.40 4.17
C LEU A 77 -25.62 2.25 5.20
N MET A 78 -25.88 2.53 6.48
CA MET A 78 -24.90 2.33 7.55
C MET A 78 -24.58 0.84 7.72
N ALA A 79 -25.59 -0.02 7.72
CA ALA A 79 -25.41 -1.46 7.80
C ALA A 79 -24.62 -2.01 6.60
N ALA A 80 -24.90 -1.51 5.38
CA ALA A 80 -24.14 -1.86 4.19
C ALA A 80 -22.68 -1.44 4.31
N ALA A 81 -22.39 -0.20 4.74
CA ALA A 81 -21.02 0.28 4.95
C ALA A 81 -20.26 -0.59 5.97
N LEU A 82 -20.88 -0.90 7.10
CA LEU A 82 -20.29 -1.76 8.13
C LEU A 82 -20.12 -3.21 7.64
N GLY A 83 -21.12 -3.74 6.91
CA GLY A 83 -21.07 -5.09 6.34
C GLY A 83 -19.95 -5.25 5.32
N ILE A 84 -19.75 -4.26 4.43
CA ILE A 84 -18.64 -4.25 3.47
C ILE A 84 -17.31 -4.20 4.21
N GLY A 85 -17.16 -3.29 5.18
CA GLY A 85 -15.93 -3.17 5.97
C GLY A 85 -15.60 -4.47 6.72
N LEU A 86 -16.58 -5.09 7.36
CA LEU A 86 -16.42 -6.35 8.07
C LEU A 86 -16.07 -7.50 7.11
N ALA A 87 -16.76 -7.61 5.98
CA ALA A 87 -16.49 -8.63 4.97
C ALA A 87 -15.07 -8.51 4.43
N TYR A 88 -14.64 -7.28 4.10
CA TYR A 88 -13.29 -7.02 3.60
C TYR A 88 -12.22 -7.39 4.64
N THR A 89 -12.33 -6.87 5.87
CA THR A 89 -11.35 -7.16 6.93
C THR A 89 -11.32 -8.63 7.34
N SER A 90 -12.43 -9.35 7.18
CA SER A 90 -12.47 -10.80 7.43
C SER A 90 -11.84 -11.61 6.29
N ALA A 91 -12.06 -11.19 5.03
CA ALA A 91 -11.49 -11.86 3.86
C ALA A 91 -9.98 -11.65 3.73
N MET A 92 -9.47 -10.51 4.21
CA MET A 92 -8.06 -10.11 4.13
C MET A 92 -7.29 -10.31 5.43
N SER A 93 -7.88 -10.95 6.44
CA SER A 93 -7.22 -11.20 7.73
C SER A 93 -5.92 -11.98 7.54
N THR A 94 -4.86 -11.46 8.14
CA THR A 94 -3.52 -12.07 8.11
C THR A 94 -3.38 -13.24 9.10
N GLY A 95 -4.35 -13.39 10.01
CA GLY A 95 -4.29 -14.31 11.15
C GLY A 95 -3.50 -13.79 12.34
N ASP A 96 -2.80 -12.64 12.22
CA ASP A 96 -2.20 -11.93 13.36
C ASP A 96 -3.19 -10.86 13.88
N PRO A 97 -3.76 -11.07 15.09
CA PRO A 97 -4.75 -10.14 15.64
C PRO A 97 -4.24 -8.70 15.80
N ALA A 98 -2.92 -8.50 15.97
CA ALA A 98 -2.33 -7.19 16.15
C ALA A 98 -2.18 -6.44 14.82
N ILE A 99 -1.90 -7.15 13.72
CA ILE A 99 -1.89 -6.59 12.37
C ILE A 99 -3.32 -6.25 11.96
N ASP A 100 -4.24 -7.20 12.07
CA ASP A 100 -5.64 -7.03 11.72
C ASP A 100 -6.30 -5.87 12.49
N ALA A 101 -5.91 -5.64 13.75
CA ALA A 101 -6.42 -4.52 14.53
C ALA A 101 -5.97 -3.15 13.99
N VAL A 102 -4.74 -3.07 13.47
CA VAL A 102 -4.21 -1.85 12.82
C VAL A 102 -4.95 -1.57 11.52
N GLU A 103 -5.15 -2.59 10.67
CA GLU A 103 -5.88 -2.46 9.42
C GLU A 103 -7.30 -1.91 9.64
N ARG A 104 -7.99 -2.34 10.71
CA ARG A 104 -9.31 -1.81 11.06
C ARG A 104 -9.30 -0.32 11.40
N VAL A 105 -8.20 0.23 11.90
CA VAL A 105 -8.07 1.68 12.15
C VAL A 105 -8.07 2.46 10.84
N HIS A 106 -7.53 1.92 9.75
CA HIS A 106 -7.57 2.53 8.42
C HIS A 106 -9.02 2.81 7.96
N PHE A 107 -9.98 1.93 8.28
CA PHE A 107 -11.40 2.19 7.97
C PHE A 107 -11.94 3.44 8.64
N ILE A 108 -11.50 3.75 9.86
CA ILE A 108 -11.92 4.97 10.55
C ILE A 108 -11.23 6.19 9.93
N GLN A 109 -9.93 6.10 9.66
CA GLN A 109 -9.16 7.21 9.08
C GLN A 109 -9.67 7.59 7.69
N TYR A 110 -9.73 6.62 6.78
CA TYR A 110 -10.16 6.86 5.40
C TYR A 110 -11.66 7.03 5.26
N GLY A 111 -12.44 6.39 6.12
CA GLY A 111 -13.87 6.67 6.26
C GLY A 111 -14.14 8.12 6.64
N LEU A 112 -13.38 8.69 7.58
CA LEU A 112 -13.47 10.10 7.95
C LEU A 112 -13.08 11.02 6.77
N ILE A 113 -11.97 10.74 6.09
CA ILE A 113 -11.54 11.48 4.89
C ILE A 113 -12.68 11.50 3.85
N ALA A 114 -13.29 10.34 3.59
CA ALA A 114 -14.38 10.23 2.63
C ALA A 114 -15.60 11.07 3.03
N VAL A 115 -16.00 11.05 4.33
CA VAL A 115 -17.11 11.88 4.84
C VAL A 115 -16.77 13.37 4.70
N LEU A 116 -15.55 13.79 4.97
CA LEU A 116 -15.13 15.19 4.83
C LEU A 116 -15.20 15.65 3.38
N PHE A 117 -14.67 14.88 2.43
CA PHE A 117 -14.78 15.20 1.01
C PHE A 117 -16.22 15.10 0.51
N TYR A 118 -17.02 14.13 0.96
CA TYR A 118 -18.44 14.05 0.65
C TYR A 118 -19.18 15.34 1.04
N ARG A 119 -18.90 15.91 2.19
CA ARG A 119 -19.50 17.17 2.67
C ARG A 119 -19.19 18.36 1.77
N VAL A 120 -18.10 18.33 1.01
CA VAL A 120 -17.75 19.38 0.02
C VAL A 120 -18.76 19.37 -1.12
N TRP A 121 -19.08 18.17 -1.66
CA TRP A 121 -19.85 18.03 -2.90
C TRP A 121 -21.29 17.52 -2.71
N ARG A 122 -21.74 17.25 -1.49
CA ARG A 122 -23.09 16.70 -1.25
C ARG A 122 -24.22 17.52 -1.87
N PHE A 123 -24.04 18.82 -2.06
CA PHE A 123 -25.02 19.72 -2.64
C PHE A 123 -25.05 19.74 -4.17
N ALA A 124 -24.12 19.08 -4.83
CA ALA A 124 -24.15 18.89 -6.28
C ALA A 124 -25.36 18.02 -6.67
N GLY A 125 -25.69 17.01 -5.87
CA GLY A 125 -26.87 16.19 -6.06
C GLY A 125 -26.85 15.39 -7.36
N ASP A 126 -25.68 15.02 -7.83
CA ASP A 126 -25.41 14.26 -9.05
C ASP A 126 -24.32 13.22 -8.78
N PRO A 127 -23.95 12.34 -9.74
CA PRO A 127 -22.92 11.31 -9.54
C PRO A 127 -21.58 11.85 -9.03
N SER A 128 -21.24 13.12 -9.29
CA SER A 128 -20.01 13.74 -8.77
C SER A 128 -19.99 13.82 -7.24
N THR A 129 -21.15 13.86 -6.61
CA THR A 129 -21.33 13.78 -5.15
C THR A 129 -20.70 12.53 -4.53
N VAL A 130 -20.64 11.43 -5.28
CA VAL A 130 -20.06 10.15 -4.85
C VAL A 130 -18.64 9.98 -5.40
N VAL A 131 -18.45 10.30 -6.68
CA VAL A 131 -17.21 9.99 -7.38
C VAL A 131 -16.07 10.93 -6.95
N LEU A 132 -16.31 12.24 -6.79
CA LEU A 132 -15.24 13.17 -6.38
C LEU A 132 -14.65 12.86 -4.99
N PRO A 133 -15.44 12.55 -3.95
CA PRO A 133 -14.91 12.09 -2.67
C PRO A 133 -14.03 10.84 -2.78
N LEU A 134 -14.44 9.87 -3.61
CA LEU A 134 -13.66 8.66 -3.85
C LEU A 134 -12.33 8.96 -4.55
N LEU A 135 -12.34 9.78 -5.61
CA LEU A 135 -11.13 10.16 -6.33
C LEU A 135 -10.16 10.95 -5.43
N CYS A 136 -10.67 11.95 -4.70
CA CYS A 136 -9.84 12.74 -3.78
C CYS A 136 -9.29 11.89 -2.63
N GLY A 137 -10.11 11.04 -2.03
CA GLY A 137 -9.66 10.13 -0.99
C GLY A 137 -8.66 9.11 -1.51
N PHE A 138 -8.86 8.58 -2.72
CA PHE A 138 -7.92 7.66 -3.35
C PHE A 138 -6.55 8.30 -3.59
N ILE A 139 -6.51 9.58 -4.03
CA ILE A 139 -5.26 10.33 -4.13
C ILE A 139 -4.57 10.39 -2.76
N VAL A 140 -5.31 10.73 -1.72
CA VAL A 140 -4.75 10.82 -0.35
C VAL A 140 -4.23 9.47 0.12
N GLY A 141 -5.01 8.38 -0.05
CA GLY A 141 -4.60 7.03 0.34
C GLY A 141 -3.37 6.54 -0.42
N THR A 142 -3.30 6.82 -1.73
CA THR A 142 -2.13 6.46 -2.53
C THR A 142 -0.89 7.28 -2.13
N LEU A 143 -1.05 8.57 -1.83
CA LEU A 143 0.06 9.42 -1.36
C LEU A 143 0.57 8.97 0.01
N ASP A 144 -0.32 8.51 0.91
CA ASP A 144 0.08 7.96 2.20
C ASP A 144 0.94 6.71 2.03
N GLU A 145 0.48 5.73 1.23
CA GLU A 145 1.23 4.51 0.93
C GLU A 145 2.55 4.82 0.20
N TRP A 146 2.54 5.79 -0.71
CA TRP A 146 3.75 6.20 -1.40
C TRP A 146 4.74 6.89 -0.46
N LEU A 147 4.27 7.70 0.51
CA LEU A 147 5.12 8.28 1.55
C LEU A 147 5.68 7.18 2.46
N GLN A 148 4.85 6.21 2.88
CA GLN A 148 5.28 5.09 3.71
C GLN A 148 6.42 4.28 3.07
N TRP A 149 6.44 4.18 1.74
CA TRP A 149 7.53 3.57 0.99
C TRP A 149 8.92 4.19 1.26
N PHE A 150 8.96 5.47 1.65
CA PHE A 150 10.21 6.19 1.97
C PHE A 150 10.53 6.20 3.47
N ILE A 151 9.65 5.69 4.31
CA ILE A 151 9.80 5.75 5.77
C ILE A 151 10.47 4.47 6.27
N PRO A 152 11.52 4.56 7.12
CA PRO A 152 12.11 3.39 7.79
C PRO A 152 11.04 2.58 8.53
N TYR A 153 11.14 1.26 8.43
CA TYR A 153 10.22 0.31 9.10
C TYR A 153 8.76 0.36 8.65
N ARG A 154 8.46 1.09 7.55
CA ARG A 154 7.14 1.09 6.91
C ARG A 154 7.23 0.39 5.56
N VAL A 155 6.11 -0.16 5.14
CA VAL A 155 5.97 -0.77 3.82
C VAL A 155 4.77 -0.11 3.17
N GLY A 156 4.97 0.50 2.00
CA GLY A 156 3.87 0.98 1.17
C GLY A 156 3.48 -0.15 0.22
N GLU A 157 2.26 -0.63 0.31
CA GLU A 157 1.79 -1.81 -0.45
C GLU A 157 0.51 -1.52 -1.23
N MET A 158 0.36 -2.23 -2.35
CA MET A 158 -0.87 -2.17 -3.16
C MET A 158 -2.10 -2.63 -2.36
N HIS A 159 -1.90 -3.60 -1.46
CA HIS A 159 -2.95 -4.09 -0.58
C HIS A 159 -3.58 -2.96 0.25
N ASP A 160 -2.74 -2.11 0.84
CA ASP A 160 -3.19 -0.99 1.68
C ASP A 160 -3.88 0.11 0.86
N VAL A 161 -3.47 0.31 -0.41
CA VAL A 161 -4.20 1.20 -1.33
C VAL A 161 -5.64 0.72 -1.56
N PHE A 162 -5.86 -0.59 -1.73
CA PHE A 162 -7.20 -1.16 -1.89
C PHE A 162 -8.00 -1.19 -0.59
N LEU A 163 -7.35 -1.43 0.55
CA LEU A 163 -7.96 -1.29 1.88
C LEU A 163 -8.49 0.14 2.05
N ASN A 164 -7.67 1.14 1.77
CA ASN A 164 -8.03 2.55 1.86
C ASN A 164 -9.18 2.90 0.93
N LEU A 165 -9.19 2.40 -0.32
CA LEU A 165 -10.29 2.60 -1.27
C LEU A 165 -11.60 1.99 -0.75
N THR A 166 -11.54 0.80 -0.16
CA THR A 166 -12.71 0.15 0.43
C THR A 166 -13.25 0.96 1.62
N ALA A 167 -12.35 1.45 2.47
CA ALA A 167 -12.70 2.32 3.59
C ALA A 167 -13.32 3.65 3.12
N LEU A 168 -12.81 4.23 2.04
CA LEU A 168 -13.39 5.42 1.38
C LEU A 168 -14.81 5.15 0.88
N ALA A 169 -15.04 4.02 0.21
CA ALA A 169 -16.37 3.64 -0.26
C ALA A 169 -17.37 3.49 0.90
N CYS A 170 -16.95 2.82 1.98
CA CYS A 170 -17.73 2.73 3.21
C CYS A 170 -18.02 4.12 3.81
N GLY A 171 -17.01 5.00 3.84
CA GLY A 171 -17.14 6.37 4.33
C GLY A 171 -18.10 7.23 3.51
N VAL A 172 -18.12 7.09 2.18
CA VAL A 172 -19.09 7.78 1.31
C VAL A 172 -20.51 7.29 1.58
N LEU A 173 -20.73 5.96 1.67
CA LEU A 173 -22.03 5.38 2.02
C LEU A 173 -22.52 5.90 3.38
N PHE A 174 -21.61 5.94 4.34
CA PHE A 174 -21.88 6.46 5.68
C PHE A 174 -22.21 7.97 5.63
N GLY A 175 -21.48 8.74 4.84
CA GLY A 175 -21.72 10.17 4.61
C GLY A 175 -23.10 10.44 4.01
N ILE A 176 -23.54 9.64 3.04
CA ILE A 176 -24.90 9.69 2.46
C ILE A 176 -25.96 9.36 3.51
N ALA A 177 -25.69 8.39 4.36
CA ALA A 177 -26.59 8.03 5.46
C ALA A 177 -26.72 9.15 6.51
N LEU A 178 -25.60 9.81 6.85
CA LEU A 178 -25.57 10.92 7.81
C LEU A 178 -26.28 12.16 7.27
N GLU A 179 -25.91 12.57 6.07
CA GLU A 179 -26.32 13.83 5.45
C GLU A 179 -26.69 13.59 3.99
N PRO A 180 -27.87 13.06 3.68
CA PRO A 180 -28.26 12.76 2.29
C PRO A 180 -28.21 14.02 1.43
N PRO A 181 -27.92 13.91 0.12
CA PRO A 181 -27.99 15.03 -0.80
C PRO A 181 -29.45 15.55 -0.85
N PRO A 182 -29.64 16.86 -0.93
CA PRO A 182 -30.98 17.46 -0.89
C PRO A 182 -31.84 17.11 -2.09
N ALA A 183 -31.20 16.87 -3.25
CA ALA A 183 -31.81 16.41 -4.48
C ALA A 183 -30.88 15.45 -5.18
N TRP A 184 -31.38 14.68 -6.16
CA TRP A 184 -30.56 13.77 -6.97
C TRP A 184 -30.95 13.87 -8.44
N SER A 185 -29.95 14.01 -9.28
CA SER A 185 -30.02 13.94 -10.74
C SER A 185 -29.00 12.93 -11.25
N TRP A 186 -29.35 12.11 -12.21
CA TRP A 186 -28.37 11.23 -12.86
C TRP A 186 -27.51 11.97 -13.89
N ARG A 187 -27.86 13.20 -14.25
CA ARG A 187 -27.11 14.02 -15.18
C ARG A 187 -26.03 14.81 -14.45
N VAL A 188 -24.79 14.56 -14.79
CA VAL A 188 -23.64 15.27 -14.24
C VAL A 188 -23.65 16.71 -14.80
N ALA A 189 -23.55 17.69 -13.90
CA ALA A 189 -23.47 19.10 -14.27
C ALA A 189 -22.12 19.39 -14.98
N ASP A 190 -22.12 20.36 -15.93
CA ASP A 190 -20.96 20.65 -16.75
C ASP A 190 -19.72 21.03 -15.91
N GLY A 191 -19.88 21.88 -14.91
CA GLY A 191 -18.79 22.21 -13.98
C GLY A 191 -18.31 21.06 -13.11
N ALA A 192 -19.13 19.99 -12.93
CA ALA A 192 -18.72 18.78 -12.25
C ALA A 192 -17.92 17.83 -13.16
N ARG A 193 -18.23 17.80 -14.46
CA ARG A 193 -17.45 17.02 -15.45
C ARG A 193 -16.01 17.46 -15.49
N SER A 194 -15.75 18.78 -15.51
CA SER A 194 -14.40 19.32 -15.48
C SER A 194 -13.64 18.87 -14.23
N ARG A 195 -14.25 18.96 -13.05
CA ARG A 195 -13.63 18.52 -11.79
C ARG A 195 -13.35 17.04 -11.78
N LEU A 196 -14.27 16.21 -12.31
CA LEU A 196 -14.08 14.76 -12.43
C LEU A 196 -12.91 14.41 -13.35
N GLY A 197 -12.78 15.11 -14.49
CA GLY A 197 -11.67 14.89 -15.42
C GLY A 197 -10.32 15.26 -14.80
N ILE A 198 -10.23 16.41 -14.11
CA ILE A 198 -9.00 16.82 -13.42
C ILE A 198 -8.65 15.85 -12.28
N ALA A 199 -9.62 15.51 -11.42
CA ALA A 199 -9.38 14.58 -10.32
C ALA A 199 -9.01 13.18 -10.83
N GLY A 200 -9.64 12.70 -11.91
CA GLY A 200 -9.30 11.45 -12.56
C GLY A 200 -7.87 11.45 -13.13
N ALA A 201 -7.46 12.52 -13.80
CA ALA A 201 -6.10 12.67 -14.31
C ALA A 201 -5.07 12.66 -13.14
N MET A 202 -5.37 13.35 -12.04
CA MET A 202 -4.52 13.31 -10.84
C MET A 202 -4.43 11.91 -10.23
N VAL A 203 -5.54 11.17 -10.16
CA VAL A 203 -5.54 9.76 -9.73
C VAL A 203 -4.59 8.93 -10.60
N VAL A 204 -4.70 9.04 -11.92
CA VAL A 204 -3.84 8.31 -12.85
C VAL A 204 -2.37 8.64 -12.61
N LEU A 205 -2.02 9.91 -12.46
CA LEU A 205 -0.62 10.34 -12.26
C LEU A 205 -0.06 9.90 -10.91
N VAL A 206 -0.81 10.09 -9.82
CA VAL A 206 -0.35 9.74 -8.46
C VAL A 206 -0.22 8.23 -8.31
N PHE A 207 -1.22 7.48 -8.78
CA PHE A 207 -1.19 6.02 -8.72
C PHE A 207 -0.07 5.46 -9.61
N ALA A 208 0.13 6.03 -10.80
CA ALA A 208 1.22 5.63 -11.67
C ALA A 208 2.60 5.92 -11.05
N GLY A 209 2.76 7.05 -10.37
CA GLY A 209 3.97 7.36 -9.63
C GLY A 209 4.26 6.35 -8.52
N PHE A 210 3.24 6.00 -7.74
CA PHE A 210 3.32 4.94 -6.72
C PHE A 210 3.72 3.59 -7.33
N VAL A 211 3.00 3.13 -8.36
CA VAL A 211 3.30 1.86 -9.05
C VAL A 211 4.72 1.84 -9.62
N ASN A 212 5.16 2.94 -10.25
CA ASN A 212 6.53 3.05 -10.75
C ASN A 212 7.59 2.94 -9.64
N SER A 213 7.31 3.48 -8.46
CA SER A 213 8.26 3.47 -7.34
C SER A 213 8.30 2.12 -6.61
N VAL A 214 7.16 1.43 -6.52
CA VAL A 214 6.98 0.27 -5.65
C VAL A 214 6.94 -1.04 -6.43
N HIS A 215 6.32 -1.04 -7.61
CA HIS A 215 5.94 -2.27 -8.32
C HIS A 215 6.56 -2.43 -9.72
N LEU A 216 7.11 -1.38 -10.32
CA LEU A 216 7.80 -1.55 -11.60
C LEU A 216 9.21 -2.07 -11.39
N GLY A 217 9.54 -3.13 -12.14
CA GLY A 217 10.85 -3.74 -12.11
C GLY A 217 11.16 -4.50 -13.40
N TYR A 218 11.98 -5.51 -13.26
CA TYR A 218 12.56 -6.27 -14.38
C TYR A 218 12.43 -7.76 -14.12
N VAL A 219 12.32 -8.53 -15.20
CA VAL A 219 12.51 -9.98 -15.20
C VAL A 219 13.89 -10.24 -15.77
N HIS A 220 14.71 -10.95 -15.06
CA HIS A 220 16.05 -11.36 -15.49
C HIS A 220 16.02 -12.85 -15.78
N ASP A 221 16.67 -13.23 -16.87
CA ASP A 221 16.94 -14.62 -17.24
C ASP A 221 18.46 -14.75 -17.40
N VAL A 222 19.09 -15.48 -16.48
CA VAL A 222 20.55 -15.54 -16.38
C VAL A 222 21.00 -16.99 -16.55
N ASP A 223 21.82 -17.21 -17.56
CA ASP A 223 22.33 -18.54 -17.88
C ASP A 223 22.98 -19.21 -16.67
N GLY A 224 22.61 -20.46 -16.42
CA GLY A 224 23.10 -21.26 -15.30
C GLY A 224 22.56 -20.87 -13.93
N ILE A 225 21.80 -19.76 -13.82
CA ILE A 225 21.20 -19.29 -12.56
C ILE A 225 19.70 -19.47 -12.57
N GLY A 226 19.02 -19.02 -13.66
CA GLY A 226 17.58 -19.08 -13.80
C GLY A 226 16.93 -17.72 -13.93
N ARG A 227 15.59 -17.73 -13.85
CA ARG A 227 14.75 -16.55 -14.03
C ARG A 227 14.28 -16.00 -12.69
N PHE A 228 14.46 -14.70 -12.46
CA PHE A 228 14.00 -14.03 -11.24
C PHE A 228 13.53 -12.61 -11.51
N GLN A 229 12.83 -12.01 -10.57
CA GLN A 229 12.34 -10.64 -10.63
C GLN A 229 13.12 -9.74 -9.67
N SER A 230 13.38 -8.49 -10.10
CA SER A 230 14.00 -7.46 -9.27
C SER A 230 13.48 -6.08 -9.65
N GLN A 231 13.47 -5.14 -8.71
CA GLN A 231 13.25 -3.72 -9.01
C GLN A 231 14.45 -3.07 -9.71
N HIS A 232 15.60 -3.72 -9.69
CA HIS A 232 16.87 -3.25 -10.23
C HIS A 232 17.18 -3.90 -11.57
N THR A 233 17.87 -3.18 -12.45
CA THR A 233 18.54 -3.80 -13.62
C THR A 233 19.75 -4.61 -13.16
N ILE A 234 20.25 -5.51 -14.00
CA ILE A 234 21.49 -6.27 -13.72
C ILE A 234 22.67 -5.33 -13.40
N ASP A 235 22.82 -4.25 -14.15
CA ASP A 235 23.89 -3.27 -13.92
C ASP A 235 23.72 -2.57 -12.57
N ALA A 236 22.48 -2.22 -12.22
CA ALA A 236 22.19 -1.63 -10.91
C ALA A 236 22.45 -2.61 -9.77
N LEU A 237 22.09 -3.90 -9.92
CA LEU A 237 22.42 -4.95 -8.93
C LEU A 237 23.92 -5.09 -8.73
N ASN A 238 24.69 -5.15 -9.83
CA ASN A 238 26.15 -5.22 -9.77
C ASN A 238 26.77 -3.98 -9.08
N THR A 239 26.26 -2.78 -9.40
CA THR A 239 26.73 -1.52 -8.79
C THR A 239 26.41 -1.48 -7.29
N LEU A 240 25.16 -1.85 -6.92
CA LEU A 240 24.73 -1.92 -5.52
C LEU A 240 25.56 -2.95 -4.73
N GLN A 241 25.80 -4.13 -5.31
CA GLN A 241 26.62 -5.16 -4.69
C GLN A 241 28.03 -4.63 -4.38
N ALA A 242 28.66 -3.99 -5.34
CA ALA A 242 30.02 -3.44 -5.18
C ALA A 242 30.05 -2.34 -4.10
N GLU A 243 29.09 -1.42 -4.13
CA GLU A 243 28.98 -0.34 -3.14
C GLU A 243 28.71 -0.88 -1.73
N ARG A 244 27.74 -1.82 -1.58
CA ARG A 244 27.41 -2.41 -0.30
C ARG A 244 28.53 -3.27 0.26
N ALA A 245 29.30 -3.95 -0.58
CA ALA A 245 30.47 -4.71 -0.16
C ALA A 245 31.52 -3.84 0.54
N VAL A 246 31.62 -2.57 0.17
CA VAL A 246 32.50 -1.61 0.82
C VAL A 246 31.85 -0.98 2.04
N ARG A 247 30.65 -0.44 1.88
CA ARG A 247 29.94 0.35 2.91
C ARG A 247 29.53 -0.48 4.15
N TRP A 248 29.23 -1.76 3.98
CA TRP A 248 28.80 -2.61 5.09
C TRP A 248 29.93 -3.33 5.82
N ARG A 249 31.16 -3.13 5.38
CA ARG A 249 32.34 -3.58 6.12
C ARG A 249 32.60 -2.60 7.26
N THR A 250 32.27 -3.01 8.47
CA THR A 250 32.53 -2.23 9.70
C THR A 250 33.28 -3.09 10.70
N ASP A 251 34.15 -2.45 11.49
CA ASP A 251 34.86 -3.08 12.59
C ASP A 251 34.59 -2.27 13.88
N PRO A 252 33.86 -2.80 14.87
CA PRO A 252 33.20 -4.10 14.86
C PRO A 252 31.99 -4.17 13.90
N PRO A 253 31.64 -5.35 13.39
CA PRO A 253 30.49 -5.51 12.51
C PRO A 253 29.20 -5.07 13.17
N VAL A 254 28.40 -4.30 12.48
CA VAL A 254 27.06 -3.88 12.92
C VAL A 254 25.98 -4.60 12.15
N GLY A 255 24.84 -4.84 12.80
CA GLY A 255 23.67 -5.41 12.14
C GLY A 255 23.08 -4.42 11.13
N ILE A 256 22.89 -4.84 9.90
CA ILE A 256 22.20 -4.06 8.88
C ILE A 256 20.72 -4.07 9.18
N ARG A 257 20.13 -2.88 9.27
CA ARG A 257 18.70 -2.67 9.52
C ARG A 257 18.04 -2.18 8.25
N ARG A 258 16.76 -2.49 8.08
CA ARG A 258 15.96 -1.92 7.01
C ARG A 258 15.74 -0.43 7.31
N LEU A 259 16.26 0.44 6.44
CA LEU A 259 16.29 1.89 6.66
C LEU A 259 15.51 2.68 5.61
N SER A 260 14.63 2.13 4.87
CA SER A 260 13.89 2.78 3.81
C SER A 260 14.21 2.28 2.40
N ARG A 261 13.96 3.12 1.40
CA ARG A 261 14.17 2.81 -0.02
C ARG A 261 15.58 2.30 -0.35
N GLU A 262 16.60 2.77 0.34
CA GLU A 262 17.97 2.29 0.11
C GLU A 262 18.15 0.80 0.42
N ASP A 263 17.27 0.26 1.25
CA ASP A 263 17.34 -1.13 1.72
C ASP A 263 16.51 -2.11 0.88
N GLN A 264 15.97 -1.68 -0.26
CA GLN A 264 15.24 -2.59 -1.14
C GLN A 264 16.14 -3.71 -1.68
N TYR A 265 17.40 -3.43 -1.91
CA TYR A 265 18.40 -4.43 -2.24
C TYR A 265 18.53 -5.48 -1.12
N LEU A 266 18.56 -5.05 0.15
CA LEU A 266 18.55 -5.95 1.30
C LEU A 266 17.23 -6.75 1.38
N ASP A 267 16.11 -6.10 1.18
CA ASP A 267 14.79 -6.73 1.26
C ASP A 267 14.61 -7.82 0.19
N GLU A 268 14.97 -7.53 -1.06
CA GLU A 268 14.97 -8.52 -2.14
C GLU A 268 15.87 -9.72 -1.79
N ALA A 269 17.09 -9.48 -1.34
CA ALA A 269 18.00 -10.54 -0.95
C ALA A 269 17.44 -11.42 0.18
N LEU A 270 16.82 -10.83 1.20
CA LEU A 270 16.24 -11.58 2.31
C LEU A 270 15.03 -12.42 1.88
N TRP A 271 14.31 -12.02 0.83
CA TRP A 271 13.26 -12.87 0.25
C TRP A 271 13.86 -14.08 -0.48
N HIS A 272 14.93 -13.89 -1.25
CA HIS A 272 15.67 -15.01 -1.84
C HIS A 272 16.25 -15.94 -0.76
N VAL A 273 16.75 -15.40 0.36
CA VAL A 273 17.22 -16.23 1.50
C VAL A 273 16.07 -17.05 2.09
N ARG A 274 14.90 -16.45 2.28
CA ARG A 274 13.71 -17.16 2.80
C ARG A 274 13.27 -18.25 1.84
N GLU A 275 13.20 -17.94 0.54
CA GLU A 275 12.79 -18.90 -0.47
C GLU A 275 13.79 -20.05 -0.58
N ARG A 276 15.09 -19.76 -0.59
CA ARG A 276 16.14 -20.77 -0.54
C ARG A 276 15.96 -21.73 0.63
N ASN A 277 15.79 -21.18 1.84
CA ASN A 277 15.65 -22.00 3.04
C ASN A 277 14.34 -22.79 3.02
N ARG A 278 13.23 -22.20 2.60
CA ARG A 278 11.95 -22.89 2.43
C ARG A 278 12.03 -24.07 1.46
N ARG A 279 12.69 -23.89 0.30
CA ARG A 279 12.90 -24.94 -0.70
C ARG A 279 13.79 -26.05 -0.15
N TRP A 280 14.85 -25.67 0.55
CA TRP A 280 15.74 -26.63 1.20
C TRP A 280 15.00 -27.49 2.22
N ASP A 281 14.25 -26.89 3.12
CA ASP A 281 13.48 -27.59 4.17
C ASP A 281 12.39 -28.50 3.56
N ALA A 282 11.86 -28.14 2.41
CA ALA A 282 10.92 -28.97 1.64
C ALA A 282 11.60 -30.12 0.85
N GLY A 283 12.94 -30.19 0.80
CA GLY A 283 13.69 -31.18 0.05
C GLY A 283 13.83 -30.85 -1.46
N ASP A 284 13.38 -29.68 -1.89
CA ASP A 284 13.54 -29.19 -3.27
C ASP A 284 14.94 -28.57 -3.47
N VAL A 285 15.93 -29.45 -3.60
CA VAL A 285 17.35 -29.06 -3.58
C VAL A 285 17.73 -28.25 -4.82
N ASP A 286 17.20 -28.60 -5.99
CA ASP A 286 17.47 -27.87 -7.24
C ASP A 286 17.01 -26.42 -7.13
N ALA A 287 15.77 -26.17 -6.68
CA ALA A 287 15.28 -24.82 -6.47
C ALA A 287 16.06 -24.05 -5.41
N ALA A 288 16.39 -24.70 -4.28
CA ALA A 288 17.20 -24.09 -3.24
C ALA A 288 18.60 -23.70 -3.74
N TRP A 289 19.18 -24.53 -4.60
CA TRP A 289 20.48 -24.26 -5.24
C TRP A 289 20.41 -23.03 -6.15
N HIS A 290 19.40 -22.94 -7.01
CA HIS A 290 19.23 -21.80 -7.90
C HIS A 290 19.01 -20.49 -7.12
N GLU A 291 18.22 -20.50 -6.05
CA GLU A 291 18.10 -19.35 -5.14
C GLU A 291 19.45 -18.95 -4.52
N ASN A 292 20.27 -19.95 -4.12
CA ASN A 292 21.59 -19.68 -3.62
C ASN A 292 22.53 -19.07 -4.69
N LEU A 293 22.42 -19.50 -5.96
CA LEU A 293 23.18 -18.92 -7.06
C LEU A 293 22.79 -17.46 -7.32
N ILE A 294 21.50 -17.12 -7.27
CA ILE A 294 21.01 -15.73 -7.37
C ILE A 294 21.65 -14.88 -6.26
N LEU A 295 21.64 -15.37 -5.02
CA LEU A 295 22.24 -14.71 -3.87
C LEU A 295 23.75 -14.54 -4.02
N GLU A 296 24.47 -15.59 -4.39
CA GLU A 296 25.92 -15.56 -4.59
C GLU A 296 26.33 -14.66 -5.77
N ARG A 297 25.48 -14.49 -6.76
CA ARG A 297 25.77 -13.66 -7.93
C ARG A 297 25.49 -12.18 -7.72
N PHE A 298 24.40 -11.84 -7.02
CA PHE A 298 23.90 -10.47 -6.96
C PHE A 298 23.80 -9.86 -5.55
N PHE A 299 23.87 -10.68 -4.49
CA PHE A 299 23.58 -10.25 -3.13
C PHE A 299 24.64 -10.70 -2.10
N VAL A 300 25.88 -10.86 -2.52
CA VAL A 300 27.00 -11.28 -1.65
C VAL A 300 27.10 -10.47 -0.35
N PRO A 301 26.99 -9.12 -0.37
CA PRO A 301 27.06 -8.34 0.88
C PRO A 301 26.00 -8.71 1.91
N VAL A 302 24.83 -9.16 1.47
CA VAL A 302 23.75 -9.61 2.37
C VAL A 302 24.06 -10.99 2.95
N LEU A 303 24.68 -11.87 2.17
CA LEU A 303 25.11 -13.19 2.65
C LEU A 303 26.15 -13.08 3.76
N ASP A 304 27.10 -12.15 3.63
CA ASP A 304 28.29 -12.05 4.47
C ASP A 304 28.14 -11.08 5.64
N SER A 305 27.09 -10.27 5.67
CA SER A 305 26.91 -9.24 6.68
C SER A 305 25.85 -9.64 7.71
N ARG A 306 26.00 -9.12 8.92
CA ARG A 306 24.95 -9.19 9.93
C ARG A 306 23.74 -8.36 9.47
N THR A 307 22.57 -8.95 9.52
CA THR A 307 21.33 -8.27 9.20
C THR A 307 20.37 -8.33 10.36
N TYR A 308 19.28 -7.56 10.30
CA TYR A 308 18.20 -7.65 11.29
C TYR A 308 17.52 -9.02 11.31
N ALA A 309 17.62 -9.78 10.22
CA ALA A 309 17.05 -11.13 10.10
C ALA A 309 18.03 -12.23 10.52
N SER A 310 19.35 -11.97 10.45
CA SER A 310 20.39 -12.93 10.84
C SER A 310 21.59 -12.21 11.43
N PRO A 311 21.88 -12.39 12.75
CA PRO A 311 23.05 -11.81 13.39
C PRO A 311 24.39 -12.34 12.87
N ASN A 312 24.41 -13.51 12.25
CA ASN A 312 25.62 -14.20 11.79
C ASN A 312 25.79 -14.21 10.26
N GLY A 313 24.96 -13.44 9.54
CA GLY A 313 24.82 -13.54 8.11
C GLY A 313 23.91 -14.70 7.69
N THR A 314 23.79 -14.91 6.38
CA THR A 314 22.85 -15.88 5.80
C THR A 314 23.49 -16.79 4.77
N ARG A 315 24.81 -16.77 4.63
CA ARG A 315 25.55 -17.65 3.73
C ARG A 315 25.41 -19.12 4.16
N TRP A 316 25.21 -20.01 3.21
CA TRP A 316 25.31 -21.44 3.50
C TRP A 316 26.72 -21.79 3.95
N PRO A 317 26.88 -22.65 4.98
CA PRO A 317 28.15 -23.25 5.31
C PRO A 317 28.72 -24.05 4.13
N PRO A 318 30.05 -24.16 3.98
CA PRO A 318 30.66 -24.90 2.87
C PRO A 318 30.17 -26.34 2.73
N GLU A 319 29.98 -27.03 3.84
CA GLU A 319 29.44 -28.38 3.89
C GLU A 319 28.02 -28.47 3.37
N HIS A 320 27.18 -27.50 3.70
CA HIS A 320 25.79 -27.43 3.26
C HIS A 320 25.71 -27.17 1.75
N ARG A 321 26.57 -26.27 1.26
CA ARG A 321 26.69 -25.98 -0.18
C ARG A 321 27.19 -27.20 -0.96
N ALA A 322 28.16 -27.94 -0.42
CA ALA A 322 28.69 -29.17 -1.04
C ALA A 322 27.62 -30.30 -1.06
N ASP A 323 26.87 -30.47 0.01
CA ASP A 323 25.76 -31.43 0.05
C ASP A 323 24.69 -31.08 -1.00
N ALA A 324 24.26 -29.82 -1.09
CA ALA A 324 23.34 -29.36 -2.12
C ALA A 324 23.86 -29.70 -3.52
N GLN A 325 25.12 -29.37 -3.81
CA GLN A 325 25.74 -29.62 -5.11
C GLN A 325 25.80 -31.09 -5.47
N SER A 326 26.01 -31.97 -4.50
CA SER A 326 26.06 -33.42 -4.73
C SER A 326 24.70 -34.05 -5.05
N ARG A 327 23.62 -33.37 -4.71
CA ARG A 327 22.24 -33.84 -4.85
C ARG A 327 21.50 -33.25 -6.07
N LEU A 328 22.18 -32.36 -6.84
CA LEU A 328 21.59 -31.73 -8.02
C LEU A 328 21.20 -32.77 -9.07
N ALA A 329 20.08 -32.53 -9.76
CA ALA A 329 19.68 -33.32 -10.89
C ALA A 329 20.69 -33.21 -12.05
N ALA A 330 20.92 -34.32 -12.79
CA ALA A 330 21.86 -34.35 -13.92
C ALA A 330 21.45 -33.39 -15.06
N ALA A 331 20.15 -33.10 -15.18
CA ALA A 331 19.60 -32.13 -16.12
C ALA A 331 18.49 -31.33 -15.42
N PRO A 332 18.84 -30.24 -14.72
CA PRO A 332 17.86 -29.44 -14.03
C PRO A 332 16.88 -28.78 -15.01
N ALA A 333 15.62 -28.70 -14.62
CA ALA A 333 14.62 -27.94 -15.34
C ALA A 333 14.93 -26.44 -15.28
N PRO A 334 14.46 -25.63 -16.25
CA PRO A 334 14.58 -24.18 -16.18
C PRO A 334 13.98 -23.66 -14.87
N TYR A 335 14.77 -22.95 -14.07
CA TYR A 335 14.33 -22.43 -12.79
C TYR A 335 13.67 -21.06 -12.93
N VAL A 336 12.56 -20.89 -12.24
CA VAL A 336 11.88 -19.60 -12.07
C VAL A 336 11.69 -19.34 -10.58
N SER A 337 12.30 -18.27 -10.09
CA SER A 337 12.18 -17.88 -8.70
C SER A 337 10.82 -17.29 -8.39
N ASP A 338 10.22 -17.73 -7.29
CA ASP A 338 9.01 -17.15 -6.68
C ASP A 338 9.37 -16.09 -5.61
N ALA A 339 10.66 -15.88 -5.36
CA ALA A 339 11.13 -14.91 -4.38
C ALA A 339 10.84 -13.49 -4.85
N ALA A 340 9.83 -12.87 -4.27
CA ALA A 340 9.53 -11.46 -4.48
C ALA A 340 8.95 -10.85 -3.20
N PRO A 341 9.50 -9.74 -2.70
CA PRO A 341 8.96 -9.02 -1.54
C PRO A 341 7.56 -8.46 -1.81
N ARG A 342 7.23 -8.29 -3.08
CA ARG A 342 5.96 -7.74 -3.60
C ARG A 342 5.78 -8.11 -5.07
N THR A 343 4.57 -7.92 -5.59
CA THR A 343 4.31 -8.10 -7.02
C THR A 343 5.13 -7.10 -7.83
N ILE A 344 5.94 -7.60 -8.76
CA ILE A 344 6.74 -6.79 -9.69
C ILE A 344 6.15 -6.90 -11.10
N TYR A 345 5.88 -5.75 -11.71
CA TYR A 345 5.40 -5.63 -13.08
C TYR A 345 6.57 -5.28 -13.98
N ALA A 346 6.96 -6.20 -14.85
CA ALA A 346 8.09 -6.01 -15.79
C ALA A 346 7.62 -5.32 -17.09
N TRP A 347 7.06 -4.12 -16.96
CA TRP A 347 6.68 -3.33 -18.12
C TRP A 347 7.81 -2.38 -18.52
N PRO A 348 8.09 -2.23 -19.83
CA PRO A 348 9.04 -1.23 -20.30
C PRO A 348 8.59 0.17 -19.86
N LYS A 349 9.45 0.87 -19.12
CA LYS A 349 9.12 2.20 -18.56
C LYS A 349 8.60 3.21 -19.60
N PRO A 350 9.15 3.28 -20.84
CA PRO A 350 8.59 4.17 -21.86
C PRO A 350 7.14 3.83 -22.24
N VAL A 351 6.81 2.54 -22.38
CA VAL A 351 5.45 2.07 -22.69
C VAL A 351 4.50 2.41 -21.56
N TYR A 352 4.91 2.12 -20.33
CA TYR A 352 4.15 2.46 -19.14
C TYR A 352 3.81 3.95 -19.08
N TRP A 353 4.82 4.83 -19.17
CA TRP A 353 4.61 6.27 -19.07
C TRP A 353 3.87 6.87 -20.26
N SER A 354 4.03 6.29 -21.46
CA SER A 354 3.21 6.68 -22.62
C SER A 354 1.73 6.37 -22.40
N GLY A 355 1.41 5.21 -21.83
CA GLY A 355 0.04 4.85 -21.46
C GLY A 355 -0.54 5.77 -20.39
N VAL A 356 0.24 6.09 -19.35
CA VAL A 356 -0.13 7.04 -18.30
C VAL A 356 -0.41 8.43 -18.88
N ALA A 357 0.48 8.94 -19.73
CA ALA A 357 0.32 10.25 -20.38
C ALA A 357 -0.92 10.28 -21.27
N ALA A 358 -1.18 9.22 -22.04
CA ALA A 358 -2.38 9.12 -22.89
C ALA A 358 -3.67 9.11 -22.03
N ALA A 359 -3.71 8.33 -20.94
CA ALA A 359 -4.87 8.26 -20.07
C ALA A 359 -5.14 9.60 -19.36
N ALA A 360 -4.11 10.21 -18.76
CA ALA A 360 -4.24 11.50 -18.10
C ALA A 360 -4.61 12.61 -19.10
N GLY A 361 -3.99 12.62 -20.29
CA GLY A 361 -4.30 13.55 -21.37
C GLY A 361 -5.74 13.45 -21.86
N ALA A 362 -6.27 12.24 -22.04
CA ALA A 362 -7.66 12.00 -22.42
C ALA A 362 -8.64 12.57 -21.37
N LEU A 363 -8.37 12.33 -20.07
CA LEU A 363 -9.21 12.85 -18.99
C LEU A 363 -9.18 14.38 -18.92
N LEU A 364 -8.02 14.99 -19.13
CA LEU A 364 -7.89 16.45 -19.18
C LEU A 364 -8.56 17.04 -20.42
N ALA A 365 -8.46 16.42 -21.59
CA ALA A 365 -9.15 16.85 -22.81
C ALA A 365 -10.69 16.78 -22.63
N LEU A 366 -11.21 15.70 -22.06
CA LEU A 366 -12.64 15.59 -21.71
C LEU A 366 -13.06 16.66 -20.71
N SER A 367 -12.22 16.97 -19.71
CA SER A 367 -12.44 18.06 -18.76
C SER A 367 -12.54 19.42 -19.46
N TRP A 368 -11.64 19.70 -20.39
CA TRP A 368 -11.60 20.95 -21.15
C TRP A 368 -12.80 21.12 -22.10
N LEU A 369 -13.17 20.04 -22.80
CA LEU A 369 -14.36 20.04 -23.66
C LEU A 369 -15.66 20.32 -22.87
N ALA A 370 -15.72 19.85 -21.63
CA ALA A 370 -16.86 20.09 -20.73
C ALA A 370 -16.93 21.53 -20.17
N MET A 371 -15.89 22.34 -20.36
CA MET A 371 -15.88 23.75 -19.95
C MET A 371 -16.33 24.71 -21.07
N ARG A 372 -16.39 24.22 -22.30
CA ARG A 372 -16.90 24.96 -23.49
C ARG A 372 -18.37 24.71 -23.69
#